data_f2f3c52affe4c7e7babed50e45680942
#
_entry.id   f2f3c52affe4c7e7babed50e45680942
#
_cell.length_a   1.000
_cell.length_b   1.000
_cell.length_c   1.000
_cell.angle_alpha   90.00
_cell.angle_beta   90.00
_cell.angle_gamma   90.00
#
_symmetry.space_group_name_H-M   'P 1'
#
loop_
_entity.id
_entity.type
_entity.pdbx_description
1 polymer ?
#
loop_
_entity_poly.entity_id
_entity_poly.type
_entity_poly.pdbx_seq_one_letter_code
_entity_poly.pdbx_strand_id
1 'polypeptide(L)'
;MKKETIAIHGGFAGDPETHSVAVPIYQTTSYYFDDTQHGADLFDLKVPGNIYTRIMNPTNAVLEERVAQLEGGIGALAMASGMAATTAAIQTLARAGDNIVSVSQLYGGTYNPVSYTHLTLPTKA
;
A
#
# COMPACT_ATOMS: atom_id res chain seq x y z
N MET A 1 1.41 -2.00 -22.75
CA MET A 1 -0.08 -1.99 -22.85
C MET A 1 -0.53 -0.54 -22.95
N LYS A 2 -1.67 -0.22 -23.64
CA LYS A 2 -2.20 1.16 -23.66
C LYS A 2 -2.81 1.50 -22.29
N LYS A 3 -2.80 2.78 -21.92
CA LYS A 3 -3.32 3.24 -20.60
C LYS A 3 -4.79 2.84 -20.38
N GLU A 4 -5.61 2.93 -21.41
CA GLU A 4 -7.02 2.55 -21.35
C GLU A 4 -7.19 1.05 -21.04
N THR A 5 -6.32 0.21 -21.60
CA THR A 5 -6.32 -1.23 -21.33
C THR A 5 -5.84 -1.53 -19.91
N ILE A 6 -4.80 -0.82 -19.43
CA ILE A 6 -4.32 -0.96 -18.05
C ILE A 6 -5.40 -0.54 -17.06
N ALA A 7 -6.12 0.55 -17.33
CA ALA A 7 -7.18 1.03 -16.45
C ALA A 7 -8.29 0.00 -16.21
N ILE A 8 -8.53 -0.89 -17.18
CA ILE A 8 -9.55 -1.93 -17.07
C ILE A 8 -8.97 -3.26 -16.60
N HIS A 9 -7.83 -3.68 -17.14
CA HIS A 9 -7.29 -5.03 -16.97
C HIS A 9 -5.98 -5.11 -16.17
N GLY A 10 -5.33 -3.95 -15.87
CA GLY A 10 -4.08 -3.94 -15.10
C GLY A 10 -4.24 -4.57 -13.73
N GLY A 11 -3.20 -5.26 -13.27
CA GLY A 11 -3.14 -5.87 -11.95
C GLY A 11 -3.99 -7.14 -11.77
N PHE A 12 -4.73 -7.60 -12.80
CA PHE A 12 -5.55 -8.81 -12.69
C PHE A 12 -5.65 -9.53 -14.03
N ALA A 13 -5.20 -10.77 -14.05
CA ALA A 13 -5.23 -11.63 -15.24
C ALA A 13 -6.41 -12.63 -15.25
N GLY A 14 -7.33 -12.51 -14.30
CA GLY A 14 -8.41 -13.45 -14.02
C GLY A 14 -8.10 -14.33 -12.80
N ASP A 15 -9.13 -14.88 -12.21
CA ASP A 15 -8.99 -15.80 -11.08
C ASP A 15 -8.62 -17.20 -11.58
N PRO A 16 -7.52 -17.81 -11.12
CA PRO A 16 -7.05 -19.08 -11.65
C PRO A 16 -7.92 -20.28 -11.27
N GLU A 17 -8.67 -20.19 -10.17
CA GLU A 17 -9.51 -21.30 -9.69
C GLU A 17 -10.91 -21.27 -10.30
N THR A 18 -11.54 -20.09 -10.32
CA THR A 18 -12.92 -19.93 -10.78
C THR A 18 -13.04 -19.44 -12.22
N HIS A 19 -11.91 -19.02 -12.82
CA HIS A 19 -11.84 -18.35 -14.14
C HIS A 19 -12.67 -17.06 -14.20
N SER A 20 -12.92 -16.42 -13.05
CA SER A 20 -13.63 -15.15 -12.99
C SER A 20 -12.81 -14.04 -13.66
N VAL A 21 -13.47 -13.29 -14.55
CA VAL A 21 -12.88 -12.09 -15.18
C VAL A 21 -12.96 -10.88 -14.25
N ALA A 22 -13.97 -10.82 -13.38
CA ALA A 22 -14.09 -9.78 -12.37
C ALA A 22 -13.18 -10.09 -11.17
N VAL A 23 -12.62 -9.05 -10.59
CA VAL A 23 -11.79 -9.18 -9.37
C VAL A 23 -12.66 -9.69 -8.22
N PRO A 24 -12.33 -10.81 -7.59
CA PRO A 24 -13.04 -11.27 -6.40
C PRO A 24 -12.88 -10.30 -5.22
N ILE A 25 -13.93 -10.21 -4.40
CA ILE A 25 -13.89 -9.41 -3.17
C ILE A 25 -13.58 -10.33 -1.99
N TYR A 26 -12.37 -10.25 -1.46
CA TYR A 26 -11.92 -11.03 -0.31
C TYR A 26 -12.28 -10.31 1.00
N GLN A 27 -13.48 -10.55 1.50
CA GLN A 27 -13.95 -10.01 2.78
C GLN A 27 -13.49 -10.90 3.94
N THR A 28 -12.20 -10.96 4.17
CA THR A 28 -11.60 -11.72 5.28
C THR A 28 -10.57 -10.89 6.02
N THR A 29 -10.39 -11.19 7.30
CA THR A 29 -9.36 -10.56 8.14
C THR A 29 -8.06 -11.35 8.11
N SER A 30 -8.15 -12.68 8.17
CA SER A 30 -7.02 -13.58 8.36
C SER A 30 -7.02 -14.67 7.29
N TYR A 31 -5.84 -15.23 7.08
CA TYR A 31 -5.61 -16.34 6.17
C TYR A 31 -5.03 -17.51 6.95
N TYR A 32 -5.35 -18.75 6.58
CA TYR A 32 -4.75 -19.92 7.17
C TYR A 32 -3.40 -20.24 6.51
N PHE A 33 -2.57 -20.95 7.22
CA PHE A 33 -1.28 -21.44 6.72
C PHE A 33 -1.36 -22.95 6.50
N ASP A 34 -0.62 -23.45 5.54
CA ASP A 34 -0.58 -24.89 5.25
C ASP A 34 0.02 -25.67 6.43
N ASP A 35 1.09 -25.09 7.01
CA ASP A 35 1.75 -25.59 8.20
C ASP A 35 2.48 -24.47 8.96
N THR A 36 3.13 -24.82 10.07
CA THR A 36 3.88 -23.86 10.90
C THR A 36 5.08 -23.27 10.17
N GLN A 37 5.74 -24.04 9.30
CA GLN A 37 6.89 -23.56 8.54
C GLN A 37 6.47 -22.56 7.47
N HIS A 38 5.36 -22.83 6.75
CA HIS A 38 4.77 -21.88 5.81
C HIS A 38 4.44 -20.56 6.49
N GLY A 39 3.82 -20.62 7.69
CA GLY A 39 3.56 -19.41 8.48
C GLY A 39 4.84 -18.64 8.80
N ALA A 40 5.87 -19.30 9.29
CA ALA A 40 7.16 -18.68 9.59
C ALA A 40 7.79 -18.01 8.37
N ASP A 41 7.78 -18.69 7.23
CA ASP A 41 8.39 -18.17 5.99
C ASP A 41 7.62 -16.97 5.42
N LEU A 42 6.29 -16.91 5.58
CA LEU A 42 5.48 -15.74 5.24
C LEU A 42 5.84 -14.54 6.13
N PHE A 43 5.95 -14.72 7.45
CA PHE A 43 6.34 -13.65 8.37
C PHE A 43 7.78 -13.17 8.18
N ASP A 44 8.67 -14.05 7.77
CA ASP A 44 10.06 -13.75 7.42
C ASP A 44 10.21 -13.15 6.00
N LEU A 45 9.10 -13.00 5.26
CA LEU A 45 9.06 -12.51 3.87
C LEU A 45 9.90 -13.35 2.89
N LYS A 46 10.11 -14.63 3.19
CA LYS A 46 10.84 -15.57 2.33
C LYS A 46 9.99 -16.07 1.17
N VAL A 47 8.69 -16.14 1.38
CA VAL A 47 7.71 -16.53 0.36
C VAL A 47 6.61 -15.47 0.26
N PRO A 48 6.06 -15.24 -0.94
CA PRO A 48 4.89 -14.38 -1.09
C PRO A 48 3.63 -15.07 -0.60
N GLY A 49 2.67 -14.30 -0.06
CA GLY A 49 1.38 -14.82 0.33
C GLY A 49 0.61 -13.87 1.24
N ASN A 50 -0.58 -14.30 1.65
CA ASN A 50 -1.47 -13.48 2.45
C ASN A 50 -1.41 -13.92 3.93
N ILE A 51 -1.30 -12.96 4.83
CA ILE A 51 -1.23 -13.18 6.28
C ILE A 51 -2.45 -12.57 6.95
N TYR A 52 -2.67 -11.28 6.73
CA TYR A 52 -3.69 -10.50 7.41
C TYR A 52 -4.10 -9.28 6.59
N THR A 53 -5.39 -9.04 6.42
CA THR A 53 -5.93 -8.01 5.50
C THR A 53 -5.43 -6.59 5.78
N ARG A 54 -5.12 -6.22 7.02
CA ARG A 54 -4.53 -4.91 7.33
C ARG A 54 -3.17 -4.69 6.64
N ILE A 55 -2.43 -5.77 6.38
CA ILE A 55 -1.11 -5.74 5.74
C ILE A 55 -1.24 -5.96 4.24
N MET A 56 -2.02 -6.96 3.84
CA MET A 56 -2.21 -7.38 2.46
C MET A 56 -3.58 -8.05 2.25
N ASN A 57 -4.21 -7.76 1.11
CA ASN A 57 -5.46 -8.39 0.69
C ASN A 57 -5.45 -8.50 -0.84
N PRO A 58 -5.83 -9.65 -1.42
CA PRO A 58 -5.80 -9.84 -2.87
C PRO A 58 -6.63 -8.80 -3.65
N THR A 59 -7.76 -8.35 -3.09
CA THR A 59 -8.58 -7.29 -3.72
C THR A 59 -7.82 -5.96 -3.78
N ASN A 60 -7.17 -5.56 -2.68
CA ASN A 60 -6.36 -4.33 -2.63
C ASN A 60 -5.13 -4.45 -3.53
N ALA A 61 -4.50 -5.62 -3.58
CA ALA A 61 -3.32 -5.85 -4.41
C ALA A 61 -3.59 -5.57 -5.90
N VAL A 62 -4.79 -5.88 -6.40
CA VAL A 62 -5.17 -5.54 -7.79
C VAL A 62 -5.24 -4.03 -8.00
N LEU A 63 -5.76 -3.26 -7.05
CA LEU A 63 -5.78 -1.79 -7.11
C LEU A 63 -4.36 -1.24 -7.11
N GLU A 64 -3.53 -1.71 -6.18
CA GLU A 64 -2.14 -1.28 -6.02
C GLU A 64 -1.33 -1.54 -7.29
N GLU A 65 -1.38 -2.75 -7.82
CA GLU A 65 -0.69 -3.11 -9.06
C GLU A 65 -1.20 -2.29 -10.27
N ARG A 66 -2.51 -2.07 -10.37
CA ARG A 66 -3.10 -1.28 -11.46
C ARG A 66 -2.64 0.18 -11.41
N VAL A 67 -2.64 0.79 -10.24
CA VAL A 67 -2.16 2.17 -10.07
C VAL A 67 -0.66 2.25 -10.36
N ALA A 68 0.14 1.31 -9.86
CA ALA A 68 1.56 1.25 -10.18
C ALA A 68 1.81 1.19 -11.69
N GLN A 69 1.08 0.34 -12.42
CA GLN A 69 1.20 0.26 -13.88
C GLN A 69 0.76 1.54 -14.60
N LEU A 70 -0.29 2.23 -14.14
CA LEU A 70 -0.77 3.48 -14.72
C LEU A 70 0.22 4.64 -14.54
N GLU A 71 0.86 4.69 -13.38
CA GLU A 71 1.84 5.72 -13.02
C GLU A 71 3.28 5.38 -13.45
N GLY A 72 3.52 4.15 -13.93
CA GLY A 72 4.86 3.67 -14.29
C GLY A 72 5.76 3.45 -13.06
N GLY A 73 5.15 3.22 -11.89
CA GLY A 73 5.84 2.90 -10.65
C GLY A 73 6.20 1.42 -10.53
N ILE A 74 7.09 1.11 -9.61
CA ILE A 74 7.48 -0.28 -9.28
C ILE A 74 6.51 -0.94 -8.31
N GLY A 75 5.64 -0.16 -7.67
CA GLY A 75 4.63 -0.62 -6.72
C GLY A 75 3.78 0.55 -6.25
N ALA A 76 2.65 0.24 -5.61
CA ALA A 76 1.79 1.20 -4.94
C ALA A 76 1.29 0.59 -3.62
N LEU A 77 0.87 1.43 -2.70
CA LEU A 77 0.27 1.02 -1.43
C LEU A 77 -1.03 1.78 -1.21
N ALA A 78 -2.14 1.05 -1.09
CA ALA A 78 -3.43 1.63 -0.78
C ALA A 78 -3.54 1.95 0.71
N MET A 79 -3.96 3.17 1.01
CA MET A 79 -4.14 3.66 2.38
C MET A 79 -5.62 3.99 2.63
N ALA A 80 -6.03 3.98 3.90
CA ALA A 80 -7.42 4.23 4.30
C ALA A 80 -7.90 5.67 4.02
N SER A 81 -6.97 6.61 3.81
CA SER A 81 -7.29 7.99 3.46
C SER A 81 -6.11 8.67 2.76
N GLY A 82 -6.38 9.73 2.00
CA GLY A 82 -5.34 10.56 1.38
C GLY A 82 -4.37 11.15 2.41
N MET A 83 -4.84 11.52 3.59
CA MET A 83 -3.97 12.01 4.66
C MET A 83 -3.04 10.93 5.20
N ALA A 84 -3.52 9.68 5.34
CA ALA A 84 -2.68 8.56 5.70
C ALA A 84 -1.59 8.32 4.63
N ALA A 85 -1.95 8.39 3.36
CA ALA A 85 -1.00 8.26 2.25
C ALA A 85 0.07 9.36 2.27
N THR A 86 -0.34 10.62 2.43
CA THR A 86 0.58 11.76 2.54
C THR A 86 1.53 11.61 3.73
N THR A 87 0.99 11.25 4.89
CA THR A 87 1.78 11.05 6.11
C THR A 87 2.78 9.89 5.95
N ALA A 88 2.33 8.76 5.39
CA ALA A 88 3.21 7.62 5.13
C ALA A 88 4.34 7.98 4.15
N ALA A 89 4.04 8.73 3.07
CA ALA A 89 5.06 9.18 2.12
C ALA A 89 6.11 10.06 2.80
N ILE A 90 5.69 11.05 3.59
CA ILE A 90 6.60 11.95 4.30
C ILE A 90 7.46 11.17 5.30
N GLN A 91 6.86 10.34 6.14
CA GLN A 91 7.58 9.59 7.18
C GLN A 91 8.52 8.51 6.63
N THR A 92 8.28 8.04 5.42
CA THR A 92 9.17 7.09 4.74
C THR A 92 10.42 7.79 4.21
N LEU A 93 10.29 9.04 3.74
CA LEU A 93 11.37 9.78 3.09
C LEU A 93 12.15 10.69 4.05
N ALA A 94 11.51 11.17 5.10
CA ALA A 94 12.07 12.15 6.02
C ALA A 94 12.02 11.66 7.48
N ARG A 95 13.06 12.02 8.25
CA ARG A 95 13.20 11.70 9.68
C ARG A 95 13.17 12.98 10.51
N ALA A 96 13.06 12.85 11.81
CA ALA A 96 13.20 13.99 12.72
C ALA A 96 14.55 14.68 12.51
N GLY A 97 14.52 15.99 12.27
CA GLY A 97 15.70 16.81 11.95
C GLY A 97 15.93 17.04 10.45
N ASP A 98 15.25 16.33 9.57
CA ASP A 98 15.32 16.59 8.13
C ASP A 98 14.48 17.82 7.75
N ASN A 99 14.86 18.48 6.66
CA ASN A 99 14.15 19.63 6.13
C ASN A 99 13.26 19.21 4.96
N ILE A 100 12.03 19.75 4.93
CA ILE A 100 11.08 19.56 3.83
C ILE A 100 10.85 20.92 3.16
N VAL A 101 11.04 20.95 1.84
CA VAL A 101 10.71 22.11 1.01
C VAL A 101 9.40 21.86 0.28
N SER A 102 8.43 22.73 0.48
CA SER A 102 7.12 22.61 -0.15
C SER A 102 6.62 23.96 -0.66
N VAL A 103 5.57 23.92 -1.48
CA VAL A 103 4.82 25.14 -1.85
C VAL A 103 4.00 25.66 -0.67
N SER A 104 3.70 26.96 -0.66
CA SER A 104 2.89 27.55 0.41
C SER A 104 1.40 27.20 0.34
N GLN A 105 0.90 26.85 -0.85
CA GLN A 105 -0.50 26.46 -1.08
C GLN A 105 -0.68 24.95 -0.90
N LEU A 106 -0.54 24.49 0.33
CA LEU A 106 -0.84 23.10 0.69
C LEU A 106 -2.33 22.95 1.02
N TYR A 107 -2.86 21.73 0.76
CA TYR A 107 -4.13 21.35 1.33
C TYR A 107 -4.04 21.44 2.87
N GLY A 108 -5.07 22.02 3.51
CA GLY A 108 -5.04 22.34 4.94
C GLY A 108 -4.68 21.15 5.85
N GLY A 109 -5.13 19.94 5.49
CA GLY A 109 -4.73 18.73 6.18
C GLY A 109 -3.25 18.37 6.02
N THR A 110 -2.62 18.70 4.90
CA THR A 110 -1.20 18.44 4.65
C THR A 110 -0.30 19.45 5.37
N TYR A 111 -0.78 20.67 5.57
CA TYR A 111 -0.03 21.70 6.31
C TYR A 111 0.29 21.25 7.75
N ASN A 112 -0.66 20.64 8.43
CA ASN A 112 -0.48 20.17 9.78
C ASN A 112 0.62 19.09 9.91
N PRO A 113 0.62 17.95 9.17
CA PRO A 113 1.70 16.97 9.24
C PRO A 113 3.07 17.55 8.93
N VAL A 114 3.18 18.47 7.96
CA VAL A 114 4.47 19.11 7.61
C VAL A 114 4.97 19.99 8.75
N SER A 115 4.09 20.76 9.41
CA SER A 115 4.45 21.58 10.55
C SER A 115 4.70 20.77 11.85
N TYR A 116 4.03 19.61 12.01
CA TYR A 116 4.21 18.73 13.17
C TYR A 116 5.39 17.76 13.05
N THR A 117 5.96 17.50 11.88
CA THR A 117 7.19 16.70 11.74
C THR A 117 8.39 17.34 12.44
N HIS A 118 8.31 18.63 12.73
CA HIS A 118 9.29 19.29 13.58
C HIS A 118 9.08 19.04 15.09
N LEU A 119 7.93 18.54 15.51
CA LEU A 119 7.52 18.67 16.90
C LEU A 119 7.47 17.41 17.72
N THR A 120 7.30 16.23 17.20
CA THR A 120 7.33 15.05 18.09
C THR A 120 7.20 13.75 17.33
N LEU A 121 8.28 13.19 16.88
CA LEU A 121 8.40 11.75 17.03
C LEU A 121 8.93 11.54 18.46
N PRO A 122 8.24 10.75 19.33
CA PRO A 122 8.79 10.43 20.63
C PRO A 122 10.09 9.67 20.40
N THR A 123 11.20 10.35 20.61
CA THR A 123 12.49 9.71 20.76
C THR A 123 12.38 8.85 22.01
N LYS A 124 12.24 7.56 21.84
CA LYS A 124 12.55 6.65 22.95
C LYS A 124 14.01 6.85 23.30
N ALA A 125 14.23 7.34 24.49
CA ALA A 125 15.52 7.22 25.16
C ALA A 125 15.82 5.74 25.41
#